data_3b7550a7ef4d164afe9044ffa0a9e77e
#
_entry.id   3b7550a7ef4d164afe9044ffa0a9e77e
#
_cell.length_a   1.000
_cell.length_b   1.000
_cell.length_c   1.000
_cell.angle_alpha   90.00
_cell.angle_beta   90.00
_cell.angle_gamma   90.00
#
_symmetry.space_group_name_H-M   'P 1'
#
loop_
_entity.id
_entity.type
_entity.pdbx_description
1 polymer ?
#
loop_
_entity_poly.entity_id
_entity_poly.type
_entity_poly.pdbx_seq_one_letter_code
_entity_poly.pdbx_strand_id
1 'polypeptide(L)'
;PQENYTERLNLVMMETELPDVIMEIPVTDVLKYGETGVILPLNDYIENSMPNLKAEMDKRDGVEKALTYSDGNIYYLPMLDETPSGNIPYIVRTDWLDQLGLERPVTIEDWENYWSLVKTTDLNGNGKNDEIPFSAYEIERLRNFCTAWGVLDDFYTDPTDGGKVHYGPIEDKYKEALVWMNDMWNKGYIDQ
;
A
#
# COMPACT_ATOMS: atom_id res chain seq x y z
N PRO A 1 -19.29 -1.82 7.54
CA PRO A 1 -19.36 -3.24 7.20
C PRO A 1 -18.04 -3.94 7.04
N GLN A 2 -16.89 -3.25 6.96
CA GLN A 2 -15.57 -3.91 7.01
C GLN A 2 -15.17 -4.30 8.45
N GLU A 3 -15.66 -3.58 9.42
CA GLU A 3 -15.52 -3.97 10.83
C GLU A 3 -16.19 -5.33 11.02
N ASN A 4 -15.44 -6.34 11.45
CA ASN A 4 -15.83 -7.74 11.65
C ASN A 4 -15.87 -8.65 10.40
N TYR A 5 -15.35 -8.24 9.22
CA TYR A 5 -15.33 -9.13 8.06
C TYR A 5 -14.55 -10.43 8.35
N THR A 6 -13.36 -10.33 8.91
CA THR A 6 -12.50 -11.48 9.23
C THR A 6 -13.15 -12.46 10.22
N GLU A 7 -13.84 -11.93 11.25
CA GLU A 7 -14.56 -12.78 12.21
C GLU A 7 -15.71 -13.52 11.53
N ARG A 8 -16.50 -12.81 10.71
CA ARG A 8 -17.62 -13.41 9.96
C ARG A 8 -17.12 -14.43 8.93
N LEU A 9 -16.04 -14.12 8.22
CA LEU A 9 -15.41 -15.05 7.29
C LEU A 9 -15.02 -16.36 8.00
N ASN A 10 -14.36 -16.26 9.15
CA ASN A 10 -13.98 -17.44 9.93
C ASN A 10 -15.18 -18.30 10.35
N LEU A 11 -16.31 -17.67 10.69
CA LEU A 11 -17.55 -18.41 11.01
C LEU A 11 -18.12 -19.09 9.76
N VAL A 12 -18.23 -18.38 8.64
CA VAL A 12 -18.70 -18.93 7.37
C VAL A 12 -17.84 -20.12 6.93
N MET A 13 -16.52 -20.01 7.06
CA MET A 13 -15.59 -21.09 6.65
C MET A 13 -15.67 -22.35 7.55
N MET A 14 -16.42 -22.29 8.66
CA MET A 14 -16.72 -23.43 9.52
C MET A 14 -18.09 -24.05 9.23
N GLU A 15 -18.91 -23.44 8.39
CA GLU A 15 -20.23 -23.96 8.05
C GLU A 15 -20.14 -25.19 7.14
N THR A 16 -21.17 -26.03 7.20
CA THR A 16 -21.27 -27.24 6.37
C THR A 16 -21.64 -26.91 4.93
N GLU A 17 -22.35 -25.82 4.71
CA GLU A 17 -22.76 -25.31 3.40
C GLU A 17 -22.09 -23.94 3.19
N LEU A 18 -21.13 -23.91 2.28
CA LEU A 18 -20.40 -22.68 1.94
C LEU A 18 -21.11 -21.91 0.80
N PRO A 19 -20.95 -20.59 0.74
CA PRO A 19 -21.33 -19.83 -0.45
C PRO A 19 -20.57 -20.31 -1.70
N ASP A 20 -21.20 -20.18 -2.88
CA ASP A 20 -20.54 -20.53 -4.15
C ASP A 20 -19.31 -19.67 -4.43
N VAL A 21 -19.29 -18.41 -3.95
CA VAL A 21 -18.18 -17.46 -4.14
C VAL A 21 -17.95 -16.68 -2.85
N ILE A 22 -16.70 -16.56 -2.45
CA ILE A 22 -16.26 -15.71 -1.34
C ILE A 22 -15.27 -14.68 -1.90
N MET A 23 -15.46 -13.42 -1.53
CA MET A 23 -14.57 -12.33 -1.94
C MET A 23 -13.66 -11.90 -0.79
N GLU A 24 -12.48 -11.40 -1.10
CA GLU A 24 -11.55 -10.78 -0.14
C GLU A 24 -11.07 -11.72 0.97
N ILE A 25 -10.89 -13.02 0.68
CA ILE A 25 -10.18 -13.91 1.59
C ILE A 25 -8.73 -13.40 1.72
N PRO A 26 -8.21 -13.22 2.97
CA PRO A 26 -6.80 -12.88 3.14
C PRO A 26 -5.89 -13.89 2.45
N VAL A 27 -4.92 -13.41 1.66
CA VAL A 27 -4.03 -14.27 0.85
C VAL A 27 -3.30 -15.30 1.72
N THR A 28 -2.97 -14.94 2.97
CA THR A 28 -2.37 -15.83 3.96
C THR A 28 -3.25 -17.00 4.35
N ASP A 29 -4.57 -16.88 4.23
CA ASP A 29 -5.54 -17.91 4.61
C ASP A 29 -5.96 -18.79 3.42
N VAL A 30 -5.75 -18.30 2.19
CA VAL A 30 -6.17 -19.00 0.96
C VAL A 30 -5.55 -20.39 0.87
N LEU A 31 -4.23 -20.51 1.08
CA LEU A 31 -3.54 -21.80 1.02
C LEU A 31 -4.09 -22.78 2.07
N LYS A 32 -4.31 -22.32 3.29
CA LYS A 32 -4.88 -23.13 4.38
C LYS A 32 -6.24 -23.73 4.01
N TYR A 33 -7.11 -22.94 3.41
CA TYR A 33 -8.43 -23.42 2.97
C TYR A 33 -8.35 -24.28 1.71
N GLY A 34 -7.39 -24.02 0.83
CA GLY A 34 -7.10 -24.84 -0.33
C GLY A 34 -6.59 -26.23 0.06
N GLU A 35 -5.58 -26.33 0.92
CA GLU A 35 -5.02 -27.58 1.41
C GLU A 35 -6.05 -28.45 2.16
N THR A 36 -7.03 -27.85 2.81
CA THR A 36 -8.11 -28.57 3.50
C THR A 36 -9.29 -28.90 2.58
N GLY A 37 -9.25 -28.48 1.31
CA GLY A 37 -10.32 -28.72 0.33
C GLY A 37 -11.59 -27.90 0.56
N VAL A 38 -11.52 -26.87 1.40
CA VAL A 38 -12.65 -25.95 1.67
C VAL A 38 -12.88 -25.04 0.45
N ILE A 39 -11.82 -24.60 -0.21
CA ILE A 39 -11.87 -23.92 -1.52
C ILE A 39 -11.25 -24.79 -2.60
N LEU A 40 -11.79 -24.71 -3.81
CA LEU A 40 -11.39 -25.55 -4.92
C LEU A 40 -10.15 -25.01 -5.65
N PRO A 41 -9.23 -25.89 -6.12
CA PRO A 41 -8.21 -25.47 -7.08
C PRO A 41 -8.88 -25.09 -8.41
N LEU A 42 -8.43 -23.99 -8.99
CA LEU A 42 -9.05 -23.38 -10.17
C LEU A 42 -8.28 -23.63 -11.47
N ASN A 43 -7.13 -24.28 -11.44
CA ASN A 43 -6.27 -24.51 -12.60
C ASN A 43 -7.06 -25.04 -13.82
N ASP A 44 -7.78 -26.16 -13.66
CA ASP A 44 -8.54 -26.76 -14.75
C ASP A 44 -9.69 -25.88 -15.23
N TYR A 45 -10.31 -25.11 -14.33
CA TYR A 45 -11.38 -24.18 -14.68
C TYR A 45 -10.86 -22.99 -15.48
N ILE A 46 -9.71 -22.45 -15.09
CA ILE A 46 -9.04 -21.35 -15.81
C ILE A 46 -8.70 -21.81 -17.23
N GLU A 47 -8.09 -22.97 -17.36
CA GLU A 47 -7.65 -23.50 -18.65
C GLU A 47 -8.81 -23.87 -19.58
N ASN A 48 -9.85 -24.52 -19.06
CA ASN A 48 -10.89 -25.11 -19.89
C ASN A 48 -12.20 -24.30 -19.98
N SER A 49 -12.43 -23.39 -19.02
CA SER A 49 -13.74 -22.73 -18.88
C SER A 49 -13.66 -21.21 -18.81
N MET A 50 -12.46 -20.63 -18.69
CA MET A 50 -12.27 -19.18 -18.53
C MET A 50 -11.37 -18.56 -19.61
N PRO A 51 -11.73 -18.68 -20.92
CA PRO A 51 -10.84 -18.26 -22.02
C PRO A 51 -10.49 -16.77 -22.00
N ASN A 52 -11.38 -15.92 -21.51
CA ASN A 52 -11.12 -14.48 -21.41
C ASN A 52 -10.09 -14.17 -20.29
N LEU A 53 -10.24 -14.80 -19.13
CA LEU A 53 -9.27 -14.66 -18.04
C LEU A 53 -7.91 -15.19 -18.45
N LYS A 54 -7.86 -16.40 -19.04
CA LYS A 54 -6.63 -17.02 -19.53
C LYS A 54 -5.91 -16.09 -20.53
N ALA A 55 -6.65 -15.53 -21.49
CA ALA A 55 -6.09 -14.58 -22.46
C ALA A 55 -5.53 -13.31 -21.81
N GLU A 56 -6.14 -12.83 -20.74
CA GLU A 56 -5.64 -11.65 -20.00
C GLU A 56 -4.43 -12.00 -19.15
N MET A 57 -4.39 -13.19 -18.57
CA MET A 57 -3.22 -13.68 -17.82
C MET A 57 -2.02 -13.87 -18.75
N ASP A 58 -2.23 -14.46 -19.93
CA ASP A 58 -1.17 -14.74 -20.91
C ASP A 58 -0.51 -13.45 -21.48
N LYS A 59 -1.20 -12.32 -21.43
CA LYS A 59 -0.64 -11.02 -21.85
C LYS A 59 0.32 -10.42 -20.82
N ARG A 60 0.32 -10.91 -19.60
CA ARG A 60 1.02 -10.31 -18.45
C ARG A 60 2.02 -11.31 -17.88
N ASP A 61 3.29 -11.07 -18.15
CA ASP A 61 4.36 -11.90 -17.60
C ASP A 61 4.29 -11.98 -16.07
N GLY A 62 4.36 -13.20 -15.56
CA GLY A 62 4.43 -13.48 -14.12
C GLY A 62 3.10 -13.57 -13.37
N VAL A 63 1.96 -13.24 -13.98
CA VAL A 63 0.65 -13.31 -13.31
C VAL A 63 0.34 -14.73 -12.87
N GLU A 64 0.46 -15.72 -13.75
CA GLU A 64 0.22 -17.12 -13.41
C GLU A 64 1.12 -17.59 -12.26
N LYS A 65 2.40 -17.25 -12.33
CA LYS A 65 3.38 -17.56 -11.27
C LYS A 65 3.01 -16.89 -9.94
N ALA A 66 2.52 -15.66 -9.98
CA ALA A 66 2.12 -14.92 -8.77
C ALA A 66 0.85 -15.49 -8.11
N LEU A 67 -0.03 -16.13 -8.90
CA LEU A 67 -1.26 -16.77 -8.41
C LEU A 67 -1.03 -18.20 -7.94
N THR A 68 0.04 -18.85 -8.41
CA THR A 68 0.33 -20.26 -8.12
C THR A 68 0.97 -20.40 -6.75
N TYR A 69 0.33 -21.15 -5.87
CA TYR A 69 0.84 -21.47 -4.55
C TYR A 69 1.92 -22.57 -4.60
N SER A 70 2.56 -22.81 -3.47
CA SER A 70 3.66 -23.78 -3.33
C SER A 70 3.28 -25.22 -3.68
N ASP A 71 2.00 -25.56 -3.60
CA ASP A 71 1.45 -26.87 -3.99
C ASP A 71 1.12 -26.98 -5.50
N GLY A 72 1.38 -25.92 -6.28
CA GLY A 72 1.12 -25.85 -7.71
C GLY A 72 -0.30 -25.46 -8.11
N ASN A 73 -1.14 -25.12 -7.14
CA ASN A 73 -2.54 -24.77 -7.38
C ASN A 73 -2.78 -23.27 -7.38
N ILE A 74 -3.83 -22.86 -8.08
CA ILE A 74 -4.42 -21.52 -8.06
C ILE A 74 -5.78 -21.64 -7.36
N TYR A 75 -6.02 -20.84 -6.34
CA TYR A 75 -7.23 -20.93 -5.51
C TYR A 75 -8.12 -19.70 -5.57
N TYR A 76 -7.72 -18.66 -6.27
CA TYR A 76 -8.52 -17.44 -6.43
C TYR A 76 -8.36 -16.82 -7.82
N LEU A 77 -9.35 -16.03 -8.21
CA LEU A 77 -9.29 -15.27 -9.46
C LEU A 77 -8.67 -13.90 -9.17
N PRO A 78 -7.71 -13.45 -9.98
CA PRO A 78 -7.05 -12.17 -9.79
C PRO A 78 -7.97 -11.01 -10.13
N MET A 79 -7.79 -9.88 -9.45
CA MET A 79 -8.19 -8.59 -9.95
C MET A 79 -7.05 -8.07 -10.84
N LEU A 80 -7.28 -8.01 -12.14
CA LEU A 80 -6.32 -7.46 -13.10
C LEU A 80 -6.68 -5.99 -13.35
N ASP A 81 -5.90 -5.09 -12.77
CA ASP A 81 -6.07 -3.64 -12.93
C ASP A 81 -4.96 -3.10 -13.83
N GLU A 82 -5.32 -2.28 -14.81
CA GLU A 82 -4.38 -1.58 -15.70
C GLU A 82 -3.98 -0.21 -15.15
N THR A 83 -4.65 0.26 -14.10
CA THR A 83 -4.24 1.50 -13.45
C THR A 83 -2.90 1.28 -12.75
N PRO A 84 -1.97 2.24 -12.82
CA PRO A 84 -0.72 2.15 -12.08
C PRO A 84 -1.04 1.97 -10.59
N SER A 85 -0.92 0.73 -10.10
CA SER A 85 -1.11 0.44 -8.68
C SER A 85 0.04 1.03 -7.89
N GLY A 86 -0.27 1.55 -6.71
CA GLY A 86 0.73 1.96 -5.73
C GLY A 86 1.14 3.43 -5.75
N ASN A 87 0.63 4.24 -6.65
CA ASN A 87 0.84 5.68 -6.58
C ASN A 87 -0.09 6.29 -5.52
N ILE A 88 0.43 6.43 -4.32
CA ILE A 88 -0.20 7.27 -3.30
C ILE A 88 0.41 8.66 -3.47
N PRO A 89 -0.32 9.59 -4.12
CA PRO A 89 0.23 10.90 -4.37
C PRO A 89 0.27 11.72 -3.08
N TYR A 90 1.35 12.47 -2.91
CA TYR A 90 1.35 13.59 -1.99
C TYR A 90 0.69 14.78 -2.67
N ILE A 91 -0.28 15.38 -2.00
CA ILE A 91 -0.98 16.55 -2.48
C ILE A 91 -0.48 17.75 -1.68
N VAL A 92 -0.13 18.83 -2.38
CA VAL A 92 0.27 20.09 -1.76
C VAL A 92 -0.67 21.21 -2.17
N ARG A 93 -0.97 22.10 -1.26
CA ARG A 93 -1.78 23.31 -1.49
C ARG A 93 -0.93 24.33 -2.27
N THR A 94 -1.22 24.49 -3.56
CA THR A 94 -0.49 25.44 -4.42
C THR A 94 -0.75 26.90 -4.02
N ASP A 95 -1.95 27.21 -3.54
CA ASP A 95 -2.30 28.55 -3.02
C ASP A 95 -1.48 28.91 -1.77
N TRP A 96 -1.11 27.94 -0.95
CA TRP A 96 -0.22 28.16 0.20
C TRP A 96 1.23 28.32 -0.23
N LEU A 97 1.67 27.55 -1.25
CA LEU A 97 3.01 27.77 -1.83
C LEU A 97 3.16 29.17 -2.39
N ASP A 98 2.15 29.65 -3.13
CA ASP A 98 2.13 31.00 -3.70
C ASP A 98 2.20 32.08 -2.60
N GLN A 99 1.42 31.93 -1.52
CA GLN A 99 1.44 32.86 -0.38
C GLN A 99 2.79 32.87 0.35
N LEU A 100 3.44 31.73 0.44
CA LEU A 100 4.75 31.58 1.09
C LEU A 100 5.92 31.92 0.17
N GLY A 101 5.67 32.14 -1.12
CA GLY A 101 6.70 32.38 -2.12
C GLY A 101 7.62 31.17 -2.36
N LEU A 102 7.07 29.95 -2.25
CA LEU A 102 7.79 28.70 -2.39
C LEU A 102 7.47 28.01 -3.70
N GLU A 103 8.47 27.35 -4.25
CA GLU A 103 8.29 26.34 -5.29
C GLU A 103 7.77 25.01 -4.70
N ARG A 104 7.29 24.12 -5.57
CA ARG A 104 6.84 22.79 -5.16
C ARG A 104 7.99 21.98 -4.50
N PRO A 105 7.77 21.40 -3.31
CA PRO A 105 8.78 20.61 -2.62
C PRO A 105 9.25 19.42 -3.48
N VAL A 106 10.56 19.21 -3.57
CA VAL A 106 11.20 18.12 -4.31
C VAL A 106 12.11 17.30 -3.39
N THR A 107 12.76 17.94 -2.42
CA THR A 107 13.65 17.30 -1.45
C THR A 107 12.99 17.22 -0.07
N ILE A 108 13.58 16.43 0.83
CA ILE A 108 13.13 16.37 2.23
C ILE A 108 13.29 17.72 2.91
N GLU A 109 14.34 18.46 2.61
CA GLU A 109 14.57 19.80 3.12
C GLU A 109 13.50 20.80 2.64
N ASP A 110 13.04 20.67 1.40
CA ASP A 110 11.94 21.49 0.88
C ASP A 110 10.63 21.21 1.65
N TRP A 111 10.34 19.92 1.92
CA TRP A 111 9.18 19.52 2.70
C TRP A 111 9.25 20.07 4.13
N GLU A 112 10.40 19.95 4.81
CA GLU A 112 10.58 20.52 6.16
C GLU A 112 10.39 22.02 6.17
N ASN A 113 10.97 22.73 5.21
CA ASN A 113 10.83 24.18 5.09
C ASN A 113 9.36 24.57 4.87
N TYR A 114 8.68 23.90 3.93
CA TYR A 114 7.26 24.14 3.67
C TYR A 114 6.42 23.90 4.94
N TRP A 115 6.60 22.76 5.61
CA TRP A 115 5.83 22.45 6.83
C TRP A 115 6.11 23.44 7.97
N SER A 116 7.35 23.86 8.12
CA SER A 116 7.73 24.87 9.12
C SER A 116 7.02 26.21 8.91
N LEU A 117 6.97 26.65 7.65
CA LEU A 117 6.31 27.90 7.30
C LEU A 117 4.79 27.79 7.41
N VAL A 118 4.19 26.69 6.99
CA VAL A 118 2.75 26.42 7.17
C VAL A 118 2.39 26.47 8.65
N LYS A 119 3.19 25.84 9.52
CA LYS A 119 2.92 25.79 10.97
C LYS A 119 2.95 27.17 11.65
N THR A 120 3.67 28.12 11.07
CA THR A 120 3.93 29.43 11.71
C THR A 120 3.23 30.61 11.02
N THR A 121 2.45 30.35 9.97
CA THR A 121 1.79 31.39 9.17
C THR A 121 0.29 31.14 9.12
N ASP A 122 -0.50 32.16 9.36
CA ASP A 122 -1.96 32.15 9.15
C ASP A 122 -2.25 32.20 7.64
N LEU A 123 -2.40 31.02 7.03
CA LEU A 123 -2.62 30.88 5.59
C LEU A 123 -4.10 30.82 5.22
N ASN A 124 -4.98 30.59 6.20
CA ASN A 124 -6.41 30.55 5.99
C ASN A 124 -7.11 31.88 6.35
N GLY A 125 -6.38 32.83 6.95
CA GLY A 125 -6.88 34.19 7.27
C GLY A 125 -7.81 34.25 8.48
N ASN A 126 -7.75 33.26 9.39
CA ASN A 126 -8.62 33.21 10.57
C ASN A 126 -8.04 33.94 11.80
N GLY A 127 -6.84 34.49 11.69
CA GLY A 127 -6.13 35.21 12.75
C GLY A 127 -5.35 34.30 13.71
N LYS A 128 -5.10 33.02 13.33
CA LYS A 128 -4.36 32.04 14.11
C LYS A 128 -3.40 31.27 13.21
N ASN A 129 -2.31 30.77 13.79
CA ASN A 129 -1.41 29.86 13.15
C ASN A 129 -1.81 28.43 13.57
N ASP A 130 -2.94 27.95 13.07
CA ASP A 130 -3.51 26.65 13.43
C ASP A 130 -3.53 25.65 12.26
N GLU A 131 -2.84 25.99 11.19
CA GLU A 131 -2.66 25.11 10.04
C GLU A 131 -1.95 23.82 10.42
N ILE A 132 -2.42 22.73 9.82
CA ILE A 132 -1.79 21.41 9.91
C ILE A 132 -0.96 21.18 8.64
N PRO A 133 0.38 21.16 8.74
CA PRO A 133 1.25 21.06 7.57
C PRO A 133 1.07 19.78 6.78
N PHE A 134 0.87 18.64 7.47
CA PHE A 134 0.69 17.33 6.86
C PHE A 134 -0.33 16.49 7.61
N SER A 135 -1.27 15.92 6.87
CA SER A 135 -2.22 14.94 7.39
C SER A 135 -2.27 13.72 6.45
N ALA A 136 -2.47 12.54 7.00
CA ALA A 136 -2.64 11.31 6.27
C ALA A 136 -3.78 10.50 6.88
N TYR A 137 -4.47 9.73 6.04
CA TYR A 137 -5.58 8.88 6.48
C TYR A 137 -5.13 7.81 7.49
N GLU A 138 -3.90 7.29 7.32
CA GLU A 138 -3.31 6.26 8.17
C GLU A 138 -1.81 6.53 8.34
N ILE A 139 -1.24 6.10 9.47
CA ILE A 139 0.21 6.25 9.74
C ILE A 139 1.07 5.52 8.70
N GLU A 140 0.56 4.45 8.10
CA GLU A 140 1.20 3.69 7.02
C GLU A 140 1.49 4.58 5.82
N ARG A 141 0.66 5.60 5.57
CA ARG A 141 0.86 6.55 4.46
C ARG A 141 2.05 7.48 4.70
N LEU A 142 2.28 7.83 5.97
CA LEU A 142 3.48 8.59 6.35
C LEU A 142 4.76 7.79 6.05
N ARG A 143 4.74 6.47 6.29
CA ARG A 143 5.91 5.60 6.04
C ARG A 143 6.35 5.57 4.59
N ASN A 144 5.51 5.97 3.64
CA ASN A 144 5.90 6.09 2.24
C ASN A 144 7.01 7.14 2.01
N PHE A 145 7.22 8.08 2.95
CA PHE A 145 8.37 8.97 2.89
C PHE A 145 9.71 8.24 2.96
N CYS A 146 9.77 6.99 3.44
CA CYS A 146 11.00 6.19 3.46
C CYS A 146 11.61 6.03 2.05
N THR A 147 10.80 6.17 1.00
CA THR A 147 11.26 6.15 -0.40
C THR A 147 12.29 7.23 -0.71
N ALA A 148 12.27 8.37 0.01
CA ALA A 148 13.27 9.42 -0.11
C ALA A 148 14.68 8.98 0.34
N TRP A 149 14.77 7.94 1.16
CA TRP A 149 16.01 7.27 1.55
C TRP A 149 16.35 6.09 0.65
N GLY A 150 15.54 5.81 -0.39
CA GLY A 150 15.75 4.72 -1.33
C GLY A 150 15.35 3.35 -0.80
N VAL A 151 14.44 3.28 0.18
CA VAL A 151 13.90 2.03 0.75
C VAL A 151 12.38 2.03 0.69
N LEU A 152 11.76 0.86 0.73
CA LEU A 152 10.31 0.71 0.85
C LEU A 152 9.92 0.18 2.23
N ASP A 153 8.67 0.36 2.62
CA ASP A 153 8.10 -0.17 3.87
C ASP A 153 7.63 -1.63 3.74
N ASP A 154 8.24 -2.39 2.85
CA ASP A 154 7.92 -3.79 2.58
C ASP A 154 9.09 -4.48 1.86
N PHE A 155 8.85 -5.69 1.35
CA PHE A 155 9.78 -6.34 0.44
C PHE A 155 9.84 -5.60 -0.91
N TYR A 156 11.05 -5.42 -1.41
CA TYR A 156 11.27 -4.80 -2.72
C TYR A 156 12.50 -5.38 -3.41
N THR A 157 12.62 -5.11 -4.70
CA THR A 157 13.81 -5.43 -5.48
C THR A 157 14.46 -4.16 -5.97
N ASP A 158 15.78 -4.05 -5.80
CA ASP A 158 16.58 -2.97 -6.36
C ASP A 158 17.17 -3.44 -7.71
N PRO A 159 16.79 -2.82 -8.84
CA PRO A 159 17.35 -3.18 -10.14
C PRO A 159 18.86 -2.89 -10.25
N THR A 160 19.40 -2.03 -9.38
CA THR A 160 20.82 -1.64 -9.42
C THR A 160 21.75 -2.65 -8.77
N ASP A 161 21.23 -3.59 -7.96
CA ASP A 161 22.01 -4.64 -7.29
C ASP A 161 21.76 -6.05 -7.83
N GLY A 162 21.23 -6.14 -9.04
CA GLY A 162 20.92 -7.42 -9.70
C GLY A 162 19.56 -8.00 -9.33
N GLY A 163 18.66 -7.18 -8.82
CA GLY A 163 17.28 -7.56 -8.51
C GLY A 163 17.15 -8.43 -7.25
N LYS A 164 18.06 -8.28 -6.29
CA LYS A 164 17.94 -8.94 -5.00
C LYS A 164 16.68 -8.47 -4.27
N VAL A 165 16.11 -9.37 -3.49
CA VAL A 165 14.99 -9.03 -2.62
C VAL A 165 15.52 -8.43 -1.33
N HIS A 166 15.00 -7.26 -0.99
CA HIS A 166 15.25 -6.52 0.23
C HIS A 166 14.00 -6.51 1.11
N TYR A 167 14.20 -6.25 2.39
CA TYR A 167 13.11 -5.96 3.32
C TYR A 167 13.44 -4.66 4.05
N GLY A 168 12.85 -3.57 3.58
CA GLY A 168 13.19 -2.20 4.03
C GLY A 168 13.15 -1.99 5.55
N PRO A 169 12.14 -2.50 6.30
CA PRO A 169 12.04 -2.26 7.74
C PRO A 169 13.24 -2.69 8.58
N ILE A 170 14.16 -3.50 8.05
CA ILE A 170 15.39 -3.89 8.77
C ILE A 170 16.63 -3.13 8.31
N GLU A 171 16.49 -2.23 7.34
CA GLU A 171 17.63 -1.48 6.79
C GLU A 171 17.94 -0.21 7.59
N ASP A 172 19.21 0.17 7.66
CA ASP A 172 19.65 1.38 8.38
C ASP A 172 18.98 2.64 7.81
N LYS A 173 18.82 2.72 6.50
CA LYS A 173 18.14 3.83 5.83
C LYS A 173 16.67 3.97 6.22
N TYR A 174 15.99 2.85 6.46
CA TYR A 174 14.63 2.88 6.98
C TYR A 174 14.57 3.48 8.39
N LYS A 175 15.53 3.11 9.23
CA LYS A 175 15.69 3.71 10.56
C LYS A 175 15.94 5.22 10.49
N GLU A 176 16.77 5.68 9.56
CA GLU A 176 16.99 7.12 9.34
C GLU A 176 15.68 7.84 8.98
N ALA A 177 14.89 7.25 8.08
CA ALA A 177 13.58 7.77 7.72
C ALA A 177 12.63 7.84 8.93
N LEU A 178 12.60 6.81 9.77
CA LEU A 178 11.77 6.79 10.99
C LEU A 178 12.22 7.86 12.00
N VAL A 179 13.52 8.09 12.15
CA VAL A 179 14.04 9.17 13.01
C VAL A 179 13.57 10.52 12.52
N TRP A 180 13.64 10.75 11.20
CA TRP A 180 13.13 11.97 10.60
C TRP A 180 11.61 12.13 10.81
N MET A 181 10.81 11.11 10.56
CA MET A 181 9.36 11.14 10.77
C MET A 181 9.00 11.46 12.23
N ASN A 182 9.75 10.88 13.17
CA ASN A 182 9.57 11.17 14.59
C ASN A 182 9.90 12.63 14.94
N ASP A 183 10.93 13.20 14.32
CA ASP A 183 11.27 14.62 14.48
C ASP A 183 10.15 15.52 13.95
N MET A 184 9.60 15.21 12.77
CA MET A 184 8.47 15.95 12.18
C MET A 184 7.21 15.87 13.05
N TRP A 185 6.95 14.71 13.63
CA TRP A 185 5.87 14.52 14.61
C TRP A 185 6.09 15.41 15.86
N ASN A 186 7.28 15.39 16.43
CA ASN A 186 7.60 16.18 17.62
C ASN A 186 7.57 17.69 17.37
N LYS A 187 7.86 18.13 16.15
CA LYS A 187 7.70 19.52 15.72
C LYS A 187 6.22 19.93 15.53
N GLY A 188 5.29 18.97 15.58
CA GLY A 188 3.85 19.19 15.35
C GLY A 188 3.52 19.52 13.89
N TYR A 189 4.32 19.02 12.96
CA TYR A 189 4.07 19.20 11.53
C TYR A 189 3.10 18.14 10.97
N ILE A 190 2.93 17.06 11.68
CA ILE A 190 2.03 15.95 11.33
C ILE A 190 0.80 16.03 12.22
N ASP A 191 -0.36 15.80 11.63
CA ASP A 191 -1.66 15.73 12.32
C ASP A 191 -1.63 14.68 13.43
N GLN A 192 -2.15 15.02 14.64
CA GLN A 192 -2.05 14.21 15.87
C GLN A 192 -3.43 13.77 16.37
#